data_f9bc78d800df08dfe9abded73114388e
#
_entry.id   f9bc78d800df08dfe9abded73114388e
#
_cell.length_a   1.000
_cell.length_b   1.000
_cell.length_c   1.000
_cell.angle_alpha   90.00
_cell.angle_beta   90.00
_cell.angle_gamma   90.00
#
_symmetry.space_group_name_H-M   'P 1'
#
loop_
_entity.id
_entity.type
_entity.pdbx_description
1 polymer ?
#
loop_
_entity_poly.entity_id
_entity_poly.type
_entity_poly.pdbx_seq_one_letter_code
_entity_poly.pdbx_strand_id
1 'polypeptide(L)'
;MNVVEEFCQLCRAESALVARLIALLEQEQKVLVQGFDVQLDALAESKSGVLDLLAVSAAQRGELMRRIGVQDSETVYIWLADKPEASLAWTGLEEAIQRAQSINQLNGSFIDQRLSLVEGALNTLKDAAASTVGYDKAGQLPELAAGRRFLGSA
;
A
#
# COMPACT_ATOMS: atom_id res chain seq x y z
N MET A 1 12.01 17.11 16.37
CA MET A 1 10.68 16.59 15.98
C MET A 1 10.24 15.58 17.03
N ASN A 2 9.05 15.74 17.54
CA ASN A 2 8.53 14.78 18.51
C ASN A 2 7.95 13.54 17.80
N VAL A 3 7.73 12.48 18.56
CA VAL A 3 7.25 11.18 18.03
C VAL A 3 5.91 11.31 17.30
N VAL A 4 5.00 12.13 17.80
CA VAL A 4 3.68 12.34 17.19
C VAL A 4 3.84 13.01 15.81
N GLU A 5 4.67 14.02 15.72
CA GLU A 5 4.97 14.69 14.44
C GLU A 5 5.61 13.72 13.44
N GLU A 6 6.59 12.94 13.90
CA GLU A 6 7.25 11.93 13.06
C GLU A 6 6.23 10.91 12.55
N PHE A 7 5.37 10.41 13.42
CA PHE A 7 4.30 9.49 13.05
C PHE A 7 3.36 10.10 12.00
N CYS A 8 2.91 11.34 12.24
CA CYS A 8 2.03 12.04 11.30
C CYS A 8 2.68 12.21 9.92
N GLN A 9 3.96 12.59 9.89
CA GLN A 9 4.70 12.76 8.64
C GLN A 9 4.83 11.46 7.87
N LEU A 10 5.15 10.37 8.56
CA LEU A 10 5.27 9.05 7.93
C LEU A 10 3.93 8.59 7.37
N CYS A 11 2.84 8.72 8.13
CA CYS A 11 1.51 8.37 7.64
C CYS A 11 1.09 9.21 6.43
N ARG A 12 1.36 10.51 6.45
CA ARG A 12 1.02 11.40 5.32
C ARG A 12 1.85 11.09 4.09
N ALA A 13 3.13 10.80 4.25
CA ALA A 13 4.01 10.42 3.14
C ALA A 13 3.54 9.11 2.50
N GLU A 14 3.21 8.13 3.30
CA GLU A 14 2.68 6.85 2.82
C GLU A 14 1.32 7.04 2.13
N SER A 15 0.43 7.86 2.70
CA SER A 15 -0.86 8.20 2.10
C SER A 15 -0.70 8.87 0.73
N ALA A 16 0.30 9.72 0.56
CA ALA A 16 0.59 10.35 -0.74
C ALA A 16 1.01 9.31 -1.78
N LEU A 17 1.79 8.31 -1.39
CA LEU A 17 2.16 7.21 -2.27
C LEU A 17 0.95 6.33 -2.63
N VAL A 18 0.08 6.05 -1.67
CA VAL A 18 -1.16 5.32 -1.92
C VAL A 18 -2.06 6.10 -2.89
N ALA A 19 -2.14 7.42 -2.76
CA ALA A 19 -2.87 8.28 -3.70
C ALA A 19 -2.32 8.16 -5.13
N ARG A 20 -1.00 8.09 -5.28
CA ARG A 20 -0.38 7.84 -6.59
C ARG A 20 -0.75 6.46 -7.14
N LEU A 21 -0.76 5.45 -6.29
CA LEU A 21 -1.19 4.11 -6.68
C LEU A 21 -2.66 4.11 -7.12
N ILE A 22 -3.54 4.78 -6.39
CA ILE A 22 -4.95 4.92 -6.74
C ILE A 22 -5.10 5.55 -8.12
N ALA A 23 -4.36 6.61 -8.41
CA ALA A 23 -4.40 7.25 -9.72
C ALA A 23 -4.01 6.27 -10.85
N LEU A 24 -2.99 5.45 -10.63
CA LEU A 24 -2.58 4.42 -11.58
C LEU A 24 -3.63 3.32 -11.74
N LEU A 25 -4.26 2.90 -10.66
CA LEU A 25 -5.35 1.91 -10.69
C LEU A 25 -6.57 2.45 -11.42
N GLU A 26 -6.89 3.72 -11.26
CA GLU A 26 -7.98 4.37 -12.01
C GLU A 26 -7.67 4.46 -13.50
N GLN A 27 -6.42 4.76 -13.87
CA GLN A 27 -5.98 4.72 -15.27
C GLN A 27 -6.06 3.30 -15.84
N GLU A 28 -5.63 2.32 -15.08
CA GLU A 28 -5.72 0.90 -15.46
C GLU A 28 -7.18 0.50 -15.70
N GLN A 29 -8.09 0.91 -14.83
CA GLN A 29 -9.51 0.65 -15.00
C GLN A 29 -10.05 1.20 -16.32
N LYS A 30 -9.68 2.43 -16.67
CA LYS A 30 -10.07 3.04 -17.96
C LYS A 30 -9.56 2.22 -19.14
N VAL A 31 -8.28 1.83 -19.11
CA VAL A 31 -7.66 1.04 -20.17
C VAL A 31 -8.35 -0.31 -20.31
N LEU A 32 -8.66 -0.97 -19.20
CA LEU A 32 -9.35 -2.27 -19.19
C LEU A 32 -10.74 -2.17 -19.79
N VAL A 33 -11.49 -1.13 -19.43
CA VAL A 33 -12.85 -0.91 -19.97
C VAL A 33 -12.81 -0.60 -21.47
N GLN A 34 -11.79 0.12 -21.93
CA GLN A 34 -11.63 0.49 -23.34
C GLN A 34 -10.97 -0.60 -24.19
N GLY A 35 -10.36 -1.61 -23.57
CA GLY A 35 -9.70 -2.71 -24.27
C GLY A 35 -8.32 -2.40 -24.85
N PHE A 36 -7.64 -1.38 -24.37
CA PHE A 36 -6.29 -0.99 -24.83
C PHE A 36 -5.19 -1.70 -24.06
N ASP A 37 -4.91 -2.96 -24.40
CA ASP A 37 -3.92 -3.79 -23.70
C ASP A 37 -2.49 -3.26 -23.75
N VAL A 38 -2.13 -2.49 -24.80
CA VAL A 38 -0.78 -1.95 -24.99
C VAL A 38 -0.35 -1.06 -23.84
N GLN A 39 -1.28 -0.35 -23.20
CA GLN A 39 -0.98 0.56 -22.09
C GLN A 39 -0.81 -0.16 -20.75
N LEU A 40 -1.26 -1.40 -20.64
CA LEU A 40 -1.23 -2.16 -19.38
C LEU A 40 0.19 -2.46 -18.91
N ASP A 41 1.12 -2.74 -19.82
CA ASP A 41 2.52 -3.02 -19.45
C ASP A 41 3.20 -1.80 -18.83
N ALA A 42 3.00 -0.61 -19.42
CA ALA A 42 3.54 0.63 -18.88
C ALA A 42 2.92 0.96 -17.52
N LEU A 43 1.62 0.73 -17.34
CA LEU A 43 0.95 0.92 -16.06
C LEU A 43 1.44 -0.07 -15.01
N ALA A 44 1.67 -1.33 -15.39
CA ALA A 44 2.24 -2.34 -14.49
C ALA A 44 3.63 -1.93 -13.98
N GLU A 45 4.48 -1.40 -14.85
CA GLU A 45 5.79 -0.86 -14.48
C GLU A 45 5.66 0.30 -13.49
N SER A 46 4.78 1.25 -13.78
CA SER A 46 4.53 2.41 -12.90
C SER A 46 4.00 1.98 -11.53
N LYS A 47 3.05 1.04 -11.49
CA LYS A 47 2.54 0.48 -10.24
C LYS A 47 3.63 -0.19 -9.44
N SER A 48 4.46 -1.00 -10.11
CA SER A 48 5.58 -1.69 -9.47
C SER A 48 6.53 -0.70 -8.79
N GLY A 49 6.86 0.39 -9.46
CA GLY A 49 7.69 1.46 -8.89
C GLY A 49 7.09 2.09 -7.65
N VAL A 50 5.79 2.39 -7.67
CA VAL A 50 5.09 2.96 -6.51
C VAL A 50 5.02 1.94 -5.37
N LEU A 51 4.77 0.66 -5.65
CA LEU A 51 4.75 -0.39 -4.63
C LEU A 51 6.12 -0.55 -3.95
N ASP A 52 7.21 -0.43 -4.69
CA ASP A 52 8.56 -0.44 -4.10
C ASP A 52 8.76 0.73 -3.13
N LEU A 53 8.30 1.93 -3.49
CA LEU A 53 8.34 3.09 -2.61
C LEU A 53 7.44 2.91 -1.38
N LEU A 54 6.28 2.32 -1.55
CA LEU A 54 5.36 2.00 -0.45
C LEU A 54 6.00 1.02 0.53
N ALA A 55 6.73 0.02 0.04
CA ALA A 55 7.42 -0.94 0.90
C ALA A 55 8.43 -0.23 1.81
N VAL A 56 9.21 0.71 1.27
CA VAL A 56 10.16 1.49 2.05
C VAL A 56 9.45 2.38 3.07
N SER A 57 8.42 3.08 2.64
CA SER A 57 7.66 4.00 3.50
C SER A 57 7.00 3.27 4.67
N ALA A 58 6.38 2.13 4.41
CA ALA A 58 5.73 1.32 5.44
C ALA A 58 6.76 0.73 6.42
N ALA A 59 7.93 0.34 5.93
CA ALA A 59 9.01 -0.14 6.79
C ALA A 59 9.49 0.96 7.76
N GLN A 60 9.61 2.18 7.28
CA GLN A 60 9.97 3.34 8.13
C GLN A 60 8.91 3.59 9.21
N ARG A 61 7.65 3.57 8.82
CA ARG A 61 6.55 3.71 9.78
C ARG A 61 6.54 2.57 10.79
N GLY A 62 6.71 1.33 10.32
CA GLY A 62 6.78 0.15 11.16
C GLY A 62 7.91 0.22 12.19
N GLU A 63 9.06 0.72 11.80
CA GLU A 63 10.20 0.90 12.72
C GLU A 63 9.89 1.92 13.81
N LEU A 64 9.25 3.05 13.45
CA LEU A 64 8.81 4.03 14.44
C LEU A 64 7.81 3.39 15.41
N MET A 65 6.82 2.69 14.90
CA MET A 65 5.79 2.04 15.71
C MET A 65 6.41 1.00 16.66
N ARG A 66 7.39 0.25 16.19
CA ARG A 66 8.14 -0.69 17.04
C ARG A 66 8.86 0.04 18.17
N ARG A 67 9.51 1.17 17.88
CA ARG A 67 10.23 1.98 18.90
C ARG A 67 9.31 2.48 20.01
N ILE A 68 8.07 2.78 19.68
CA ILE A 68 7.08 3.29 20.66
C ILE A 68 6.23 2.19 21.30
N GLY A 69 6.52 0.91 20.97
CA GLY A 69 5.83 -0.22 21.59
C GLY A 69 4.43 -0.50 21.03
N VAL A 70 4.15 -0.03 19.83
CA VAL A 70 2.89 -0.24 19.13
C VAL A 70 3.08 -1.40 18.17
N GLN A 71 2.48 -2.55 18.42
CA GLN A 71 2.79 -3.78 17.70
C GLN A 71 1.60 -4.40 16.95
N ASP A 72 0.38 -3.95 17.26
CA ASP A 72 -0.82 -4.50 16.65
C ASP A 72 -1.90 -3.42 16.53
N SER A 73 -3.03 -3.79 15.94
CA SER A 73 -4.16 -2.90 15.72
C SER A 73 -4.71 -2.31 17.02
N GLU A 74 -4.79 -3.12 18.06
CA GLU A 74 -5.31 -2.69 19.35
C GLU A 74 -4.41 -1.63 20.01
N THR A 75 -3.11 -1.89 20.07
CA THR A 75 -2.15 -0.96 20.67
C THR A 75 -2.04 0.34 19.90
N VAL A 76 -2.20 0.31 18.56
CA VAL A 76 -2.25 1.53 17.74
C VAL A 76 -3.40 2.43 18.19
N TYR A 77 -4.60 1.90 18.28
CA TYR A 77 -5.77 2.71 18.65
C TYR A 77 -5.71 3.22 20.09
N ILE A 78 -5.14 2.44 21.00
CA ILE A 78 -4.89 2.89 22.37
C ILE A 78 -3.91 4.08 22.36
N TRP A 79 -2.82 3.95 21.61
CA TRP A 79 -1.82 5.01 21.50
C TRP A 79 -2.38 6.29 20.87
N LEU A 80 -3.29 6.15 19.91
CA LEU A 80 -3.91 7.26 19.18
C LEU A 80 -5.02 7.98 19.99
N ALA A 81 -5.54 7.37 21.03
CA ALA A 81 -6.74 7.83 21.72
C ALA A 81 -6.68 9.26 22.24
N ASP A 82 -5.49 9.70 22.65
CA ASP A 82 -5.24 11.06 23.15
C ASP A 82 -4.46 11.94 22.16
N LYS A 83 -4.36 11.49 20.89
CA LYS A 83 -3.56 12.17 19.86
C LYS A 83 -4.39 12.40 18.59
N PRO A 84 -5.27 13.42 18.58
CA PRO A 84 -6.23 13.60 17.49
C PRO A 84 -5.55 13.81 16.13
N GLU A 85 -4.44 14.50 16.05
CA GLU A 85 -3.72 14.73 14.80
C GLU A 85 -3.16 13.41 14.23
N ALA A 86 -2.53 12.61 15.07
CA ALA A 86 -2.01 11.31 14.68
C ALA A 86 -3.14 10.36 14.29
N SER A 87 -4.26 10.41 15.02
CA SER A 87 -5.45 9.61 14.70
C SER A 87 -6.00 9.95 13.31
N LEU A 88 -6.07 11.23 12.95
CA LEU A 88 -6.50 11.65 11.61
C LEU A 88 -5.55 11.17 10.53
N ALA A 89 -4.24 11.28 10.75
CA ALA A 89 -3.24 10.81 9.80
C ALA A 89 -3.33 9.30 9.58
N TRP A 90 -3.51 8.55 10.65
CA TRP A 90 -3.67 7.09 10.60
C TRP A 90 -4.94 6.66 9.87
N THR A 91 -6.08 7.25 10.26
CA THR A 91 -7.37 6.95 9.63
C THR A 91 -7.35 7.28 8.14
N GLY A 92 -6.74 8.41 7.77
CA GLY A 92 -6.57 8.78 6.37
C GLY A 92 -5.76 7.76 5.58
N LEU A 93 -4.70 7.22 6.18
CA LEU A 93 -3.90 6.17 5.56
C LEU A 93 -4.71 4.87 5.40
N GLU A 94 -5.43 4.45 6.44
CA GLU A 94 -6.28 3.25 6.38
C GLU A 94 -7.34 3.36 5.29
N GLU A 95 -8.02 4.50 5.22
CA GLU A 95 -9.05 4.74 4.19
C GLU A 95 -8.47 4.72 2.78
N ALA A 96 -7.30 5.31 2.59
CA ALA A 96 -6.61 5.29 1.29
C ALA A 96 -6.24 3.87 0.86
N ILE A 97 -5.72 3.06 1.78
CA ILE A 97 -5.38 1.65 1.53
C ILE A 97 -6.64 0.86 1.14
N GLN A 98 -7.72 1.02 1.89
CA GLN A 98 -8.99 0.33 1.59
C GLN A 98 -9.51 0.70 0.21
N ARG A 99 -9.45 1.99 -0.15
CA ARG A 99 -9.86 2.45 -1.47
C ARG A 99 -9.01 1.83 -2.58
N ALA A 100 -7.70 1.81 -2.40
CA ALA A 100 -6.78 1.18 -3.37
C ALA A 100 -7.10 -0.30 -3.55
N GLN A 101 -7.35 -1.02 -2.44
CA GLN A 101 -7.72 -2.44 -2.50
C GLN A 101 -9.04 -2.65 -3.25
N SER A 102 -10.03 -1.81 -3.02
CA SER A 102 -11.33 -1.90 -3.68
C SER A 102 -11.20 -1.71 -5.19
N ILE A 103 -10.45 -0.71 -5.63
CA ILE A 103 -10.22 -0.46 -7.07
C ILE A 103 -9.44 -1.63 -7.68
N ASN A 104 -8.42 -2.11 -6.96
CA ASN A 104 -7.60 -3.22 -7.44
C ASN A 104 -8.43 -4.51 -7.61
N GLN A 105 -9.31 -4.82 -6.67
CA GLN A 105 -10.20 -5.97 -6.77
C GLN A 105 -11.15 -5.84 -7.94
N LEU A 106 -11.69 -4.65 -8.15
CA LEU A 106 -12.56 -4.38 -9.30
C LEU A 106 -11.81 -4.57 -10.62
N ASN A 107 -10.60 -4.03 -10.72
CA ASN A 107 -9.76 -4.21 -11.90
C ASN A 107 -9.39 -5.68 -12.09
N GLY A 108 -9.17 -6.41 -11.00
CA GLY A 108 -8.85 -7.84 -11.02
C GLY A 108 -9.91 -8.70 -11.67
N SER A 109 -11.17 -8.26 -11.64
CA SER A 109 -12.24 -8.94 -12.35
C SER A 109 -12.09 -8.88 -13.87
N PHE A 110 -11.29 -7.92 -14.36
CA PHE A 110 -11.05 -7.74 -15.80
C PHE A 110 -9.77 -8.42 -16.28
N ILE A 111 -8.71 -8.41 -15.50
CA ILE A 111 -7.40 -8.92 -15.96
C ILE A 111 -6.84 -10.05 -15.10
N ASP A 112 -7.68 -10.63 -14.25
CA ASP A 112 -7.30 -11.88 -13.65
C ASP A 112 -6.06 -11.82 -12.76
N GLN A 113 -5.18 -12.79 -12.97
CA GLN A 113 -3.98 -13.00 -12.16
C GLN A 113 -2.94 -11.91 -12.31
N ARG A 114 -3.00 -11.07 -13.32
CA ARG A 114 -2.05 -9.97 -13.49
C ARG A 114 -2.06 -9.01 -12.31
N LEU A 115 -3.18 -8.89 -11.63
CA LEU A 115 -3.31 -8.01 -10.47
C LEU A 115 -3.08 -8.71 -9.13
N SER A 116 -2.88 -10.02 -9.13
CA SER A 116 -2.66 -10.77 -7.89
C SER A 116 -1.46 -10.22 -7.11
N LEU A 117 -0.42 -9.77 -7.81
CA LEU A 117 0.74 -9.15 -7.18
C LEU A 117 0.36 -7.86 -6.44
N VAL A 118 -0.41 -6.99 -7.09
CA VAL A 118 -0.82 -5.71 -6.49
C VAL A 118 -1.73 -5.96 -5.30
N GLU A 119 -2.67 -6.87 -5.43
CA GLU A 119 -3.56 -7.26 -4.34
C GLU A 119 -2.78 -7.81 -3.14
N GLY A 120 -1.84 -8.71 -3.39
CA GLY A 120 -0.98 -9.26 -2.35
C GLY A 120 -0.17 -8.16 -1.65
N ALA A 121 0.40 -7.23 -2.41
CA ALA A 121 1.16 -6.12 -1.85
C ALA A 121 0.27 -5.17 -1.02
N LEU A 122 -0.96 -4.90 -1.48
CA LEU A 122 -1.91 -4.06 -0.74
C LEU A 122 -2.38 -4.75 0.54
N ASN A 123 -2.63 -6.05 0.51
CA ASN A 123 -2.98 -6.81 1.71
C ASN A 123 -1.84 -6.79 2.72
N THR A 124 -0.62 -6.93 2.26
CA THR A 124 0.56 -6.82 3.13
C THR A 124 0.69 -5.41 3.71
N LEU A 125 0.44 -4.39 2.92
CA LEU A 125 0.47 -3.00 3.38
C LEU A 125 -0.59 -2.76 4.46
N LYS A 126 -1.79 -3.30 4.30
CA LYS A 126 -2.85 -3.24 5.30
C LYS A 126 -2.44 -3.96 6.59
N ASP A 127 -1.87 -5.15 6.47
CA ASP A 127 -1.39 -5.91 7.64
C ASP A 127 -0.26 -5.16 8.35
N ALA A 128 0.63 -4.52 7.61
CA ALA A 128 1.67 -3.67 8.15
C ALA A 128 1.11 -2.42 8.83
N ALA A 129 -0.01 -1.88 8.34
CA ALA A 129 -0.71 -0.79 9.01
C ALA A 129 -1.30 -1.24 10.35
N ALA A 130 -1.71 -2.50 10.47
CA ALA A 130 -2.20 -3.07 11.73
C ALA A 130 -1.08 -3.64 12.60
N SER A 131 0.08 -3.99 12.02
CA SER A 131 1.19 -4.66 12.70
C SER A 131 2.52 -4.08 12.25
N THR A 132 3.44 -3.85 13.19
CA THR A 132 4.78 -3.35 12.89
C THR A 132 5.72 -4.43 12.35
N VAL A 133 5.36 -5.69 12.48
CA VAL A 133 6.25 -6.83 12.22
C VAL A 133 6.00 -7.47 10.86
N GLY A 134 4.76 -7.47 10.40
CA GLY A 134 4.35 -8.27 9.25
C GLY A 134 4.97 -7.84 7.93
N TYR A 135 5.19 -6.55 7.75
CA TYR A 135 5.54 -6.00 6.45
C TYR A 135 6.92 -6.43 5.97
N ASP A 136 7.95 -6.24 6.80
CA ASP A 136 9.33 -6.57 6.43
C ASP A 136 9.53 -8.08 6.22
N LYS A 137 8.77 -8.89 6.95
CA LYS A 137 8.89 -10.35 6.91
C LYS A 137 8.08 -11.00 5.81
N ALA A 138 7.15 -10.28 5.23
CA ALA A 138 6.25 -10.85 4.24
C ALA A 138 6.91 -11.13 2.90
N GLY A 139 8.20 -10.84 2.77
CA GLY A 139 8.96 -11.17 1.57
C GLY A 139 8.40 -10.53 0.31
N GLN A 140 7.93 -9.30 0.42
CA GLN A 140 7.18 -8.62 -0.63
C GLN A 140 7.99 -8.47 -1.90
N LEU A 141 9.27 -8.20 -1.76
CA LEU A 141 10.14 -8.04 -2.94
C LEU A 141 10.23 -9.33 -3.77
N PRO A 142 10.39 -10.53 -3.17
CA PRO A 142 10.30 -11.77 -3.94
C PRO A 142 8.95 -11.97 -4.62
N GLU A 143 7.84 -11.68 -3.96
CA GLU A 143 6.51 -11.78 -4.54
C GLU A 143 6.32 -10.79 -5.69
N LEU A 144 6.77 -9.56 -5.50
CA LEU A 144 6.75 -8.53 -6.54
C LEU A 144 7.56 -8.97 -7.76
N ALA A 145 8.74 -9.53 -7.55
CA ALA A 145 9.57 -10.03 -8.62
C ALA A 145 8.92 -11.19 -9.37
N ALA A 146 8.29 -12.12 -8.66
CA ALA A 146 7.55 -13.23 -9.26
C ALA A 146 6.37 -12.73 -10.10
N GLY A 147 5.64 -11.74 -9.59
CA GLY A 147 4.54 -11.12 -10.31
C GLY A 147 5.00 -10.38 -11.55
N ARG A 148 6.14 -9.70 -11.50
CA ARG A 148 6.71 -9.04 -12.67
C ARG A 148 7.03 -10.05 -13.77
N ARG A 149 7.63 -11.18 -13.42
CA ARG A 149 7.91 -12.25 -14.39
C ARG A 149 6.65 -12.80 -15.00
N PHE A 150 5.64 -12.99 -14.20
CA PHE A 150 4.34 -13.45 -14.68
C PHE A 150 3.72 -12.44 -15.65
N LEU A 151 3.73 -11.18 -15.30
CA LEU A 151 3.22 -10.11 -16.17
C LEU A 151 4.02 -9.99 -17.46
N GLY A 152 5.33 -10.20 -17.40
CA GLY A 152 6.21 -10.16 -18.56
C GLY A 152 6.02 -11.32 -19.50
N SER A 153 5.57 -12.47 -19.02
CA SER A 153 5.34 -13.66 -19.82
C SER A 153 3.94 -13.71 -20.46
N ALA A 154 3.08 -12.85 -20.02
CA ALA A 154 1.72 -12.76 -20.56
C ALA A 154 1.65 -11.81 -21.73
#